data_44412a5eaecbc569eaaf4480895830e8
#
_entry.id   44412a5eaecbc569eaaf4480895830e8
#
_cell.length_a   1.000
_cell.length_b   1.000
_cell.length_c   1.000
_cell.angle_alpha   90.00
_cell.angle_beta   90.00
_cell.angle_gamma   90.00
#
_symmetry.space_group_name_H-M   'P 1'
#
loop_
_entity.id
_entity.type
_entity.pdbx_description
1 polymer ?
#
loop_
_entity_poly.entity_id
_entity_poly.type
_entity_poly.pdbx_seq_one_letter_code
_entity_poly.pdbx_strand_id
1 'polypeptide(L)'
;MTEFDACEQAYKNGFADGEANCRQQYFSVDIVDSCRCVHNAKVFALADSIRRAKFPMATDVNALNTELTKGIKALAQSGRGEGHDQFLTGIIVQFDLTFSNKAWVEAERYHFLDFVSSQSTMHRITKFELDNAYNKYVDARIVEIMKEKVKDYNELIATDASAEEKAEKYLEVLYSNPAGFQLTAGMTTNYRQLKTIYAQRRNHRLPEWREFCEWIKTLPHSELITGEDVG
;
A
#
# COMPACT_ATOMS: atom_id res chain seq x y z
N MET A 1 3.87 31.14 -17.02
CA MET A 1 3.72 29.78 -17.56
C MET A 1 4.26 28.86 -16.47
N THR A 2 3.42 28.05 -15.87
CA THR A 2 3.84 27.11 -14.83
C THR A 2 4.60 25.92 -15.47
N GLU A 3 5.42 25.20 -14.73
CA GLU A 3 6.09 24.00 -15.25
C GLU A 3 5.09 22.95 -15.78
N PHE A 4 3.89 22.94 -15.21
CA PHE A 4 2.76 22.12 -15.68
C PHE A 4 2.31 22.52 -17.10
N ASP A 5 2.21 23.84 -17.37
CA ASP A 5 1.84 24.35 -18.69
C ASP A 5 2.90 23.99 -19.76
N ALA A 6 4.18 23.93 -19.38
CA ALA A 6 5.28 23.56 -20.27
C ALA A 6 5.22 22.06 -20.65
N CYS A 7 4.88 21.18 -19.70
CA CYS A 7 4.69 19.74 -19.95
C CYS A 7 3.47 19.47 -20.85
N GLU A 8 2.35 20.15 -20.60
CA GLU A 8 1.15 20.03 -21.41
C GLU A 8 1.36 20.55 -22.84
N GLN A 9 2.17 21.61 -22.98
CA GLN A 9 2.53 22.15 -24.29
C GLN A 9 3.47 21.20 -25.06
N ALA A 10 4.43 20.57 -24.39
CA ALA A 10 5.32 19.55 -24.99
C ALA A 10 4.55 18.32 -25.48
N TYR A 11 3.55 17.87 -24.70
CA TYR A 11 2.64 16.79 -25.07
C TYR A 11 1.82 17.13 -26.32
N LYS A 12 1.23 18.34 -26.37
CA LYS A 12 0.45 18.83 -27.53
C LYS A 12 1.28 18.96 -28.80
N ASN A 13 2.59 19.18 -28.68
CA ASN A 13 3.51 19.34 -29.80
C ASN A 13 4.10 18.00 -30.33
N GLY A 14 3.64 16.85 -29.81
CA GLY A 14 3.98 15.52 -30.37
C GLY A 14 5.40 15.05 -30.14
N PHE A 15 6.09 15.57 -29.12
CA PHE A 15 7.41 15.09 -28.73
C PHE A 15 7.28 13.87 -27.80
N ALA A 16 7.36 12.67 -28.38
CA ALA A 16 7.35 11.40 -27.62
C ALA A 16 8.46 11.36 -26.54
N ASP A 17 9.62 11.95 -26.85
CA ASP A 17 10.74 12.07 -25.88
C ASP A 17 10.44 13.04 -24.73
N GLY A 18 9.59 14.06 -24.96
CA GLY A 18 9.15 14.98 -23.92
C GLY A 18 8.23 14.34 -22.90
N GLU A 19 7.37 13.43 -23.33
CA GLU A 19 6.45 12.69 -22.45
C GLU A 19 7.22 11.73 -21.53
N ALA A 20 8.18 10.96 -22.07
CA ALA A 20 9.02 10.05 -21.31
C ALA A 20 9.89 10.81 -20.29
N ASN A 21 10.46 11.95 -20.68
CA ASN A 21 11.30 12.77 -19.83
C ASN A 21 10.50 13.50 -18.74
N CYS A 22 9.30 14.01 -19.05
CA CYS A 22 8.37 14.58 -18.06
C CYS A 22 7.91 13.51 -17.06
N ARG A 23 7.54 12.31 -17.49
CA ARG A 23 7.14 11.21 -16.61
C ARG A 23 8.28 10.78 -15.68
N GLN A 24 9.52 10.73 -16.15
CA GLN A 24 10.67 10.42 -15.32
C GLN A 24 11.03 11.51 -14.31
N GLN A 25 10.77 12.76 -14.62
CA GLN A 25 11.23 13.90 -13.85
C GLN A 25 10.20 14.40 -12.80
N TYR A 26 8.90 14.29 -13.08
CA TYR A 26 7.84 14.92 -12.28
C TYR A 26 6.70 14.00 -11.86
N PHE A 27 6.59 12.77 -12.40
CA PHE A 27 5.48 11.89 -12.12
C PHE A 27 5.89 10.61 -11.37
N SER A 28 4.92 9.97 -10.78
CA SER A 28 5.05 8.66 -10.16
C SER A 28 5.37 7.59 -11.21
N VAL A 29 6.13 6.59 -10.80
CA VAL A 29 6.24 5.34 -11.55
C VAL A 29 5.02 4.48 -11.18
N ASP A 30 4.20 4.15 -12.19
CA ASP A 30 3.12 3.18 -12.03
C ASP A 30 3.72 1.77 -11.92
N ILE A 31 3.31 1.03 -10.92
CA ILE A 31 3.75 -0.34 -10.69
C ILE A 31 2.66 -1.28 -11.22
N VAL A 32 3.06 -2.22 -12.06
CA VAL A 32 2.14 -3.25 -12.55
C VAL A 32 1.69 -4.13 -11.39
N ASP A 33 0.38 -4.37 -11.29
CA ASP A 33 -0.19 -5.25 -10.28
C ASP A 33 0.40 -6.66 -10.40
N SER A 34 1.23 -7.04 -9.46
CA SER A 34 1.96 -8.32 -9.44
C SER A 34 1.48 -9.27 -8.36
N CYS A 35 0.62 -8.81 -7.46
CA CYS A 35 0.03 -9.64 -6.41
C CYS A 35 -1.46 -9.33 -6.21
N ARG A 36 -2.15 -10.23 -5.49
CA ARG A 36 -3.58 -10.07 -5.22
C ARG A 36 -3.89 -9.07 -4.12
N CYS A 37 -2.92 -8.79 -3.27
CA CYS A 37 -3.14 -7.94 -2.10
C CYS A 37 -2.81 -6.47 -2.35
N VAL A 38 -2.09 -6.11 -3.42
CA VAL A 38 -1.72 -4.71 -3.73
C VAL A 38 -2.10 -4.34 -5.15
N HIS A 39 -2.76 -3.19 -5.30
CA HIS A 39 -3.20 -2.63 -6.57
C HIS A 39 -2.87 -1.14 -6.65
N ASN A 40 -2.90 -0.59 -7.87
CA ASN A 40 -2.76 0.85 -8.14
C ASN A 40 -1.51 1.48 -7.51
N ALA A 41 -0.41 0.75 -7.42
CA ALA A 41 0.79 1.22 -6.74
C ALA A 41 1.55 2.25 -7.57
N LYS A 42 2.01 3.31 -6.89
CA LYS A 42 2.82 4.41 -7.45
C LYS A 42 3.97 4.75 -6.54
N VAL A 43 5.14 5.00 -7.13
CA VAL A 43 6.35 5.43 -6.43
C VAL A 43 6.69 6.86 -6.84
N PHE A 44 6.92 7.73 -5.85
CA PHE A 44 7.20 9.16 -6.04
C PHE A 44 8.60 9.51 -5.54
N ALA A 45 9.23 10.49 -6.18
CA ALA A 45 10.48 11.12 -5.78
C ALA A 45 11.68 10.16 -5.63
N LEU A 46 11.68 9.03 -6.33
CA LEU A 46 12.75 8.02 -6.28
C LEU A 46 14.10 8.61 -6.70
N ALA A 47 14.17 9.17 -7.91
CA ALA A 47 15.38 9.76 -8.45
C ALA A 47 15.92 10.92 -7.61
N ASP A 48 15.01 11.78 -7.15
CA ASP A 48 15.33 12.92 -6.30
C ASP A 48 15.91 12.50 -4.95
N SER A 49 15.36 11.48 -4.34
CA SER A 49 15.85 10.96 -3.05
C SER A 49 17.22 10.29 -3.20
N ILE A 50 17.46 9.56 -4.30
CA ILE A 50 18.78 9.02 -4.65
C ILE A 50 19.81 10.17 -4.81
N ARG A 51 19.45 11.26 -5.50
CA ARG A 51 20.31 12.45 -5.61
C ARG A 51 20.62 13.06 -4.25
N ARG A 52 19.60 13.21 -3.38
CA ARG A 52 19.74 13.79 -2.03
C ARG A 52 20.59 12.92 -1.09
N ALA A 53 20.64 11.61 -1.28
CA ALA A 53 21.55 10.73 -0.54
C ALA A 53 23.03 11.11 -0.69
N LYS A 54 23.41 11.84 -1.75
CA LYS A 54 24.77 12.30 -2.03
C LYS A 54 25.10 13.64 -1.37
N PHE A 55 24.12 14.38 -0.82
CA PHE A 55 24.31 15.74 -0.28
C PHE A 55 25.42 15.85 0.77
N PRO A 56 25.58 14.93 1.73
CA PRO A 56 26.60 15.07 2.76
C PRO A 56 28.05 15.15 2.24
N MET A 57 28.30 14.61 1.04
CA MET A 57 29.63 14.61 0.43
C MET A 57 29.80 15.61 -0.72
N ALA A 58 28.76 16.41 -0.99
CA ALA A 58 28.76 17.33 -2.12
C ALA A 58 29.20 18.73 -1.70
N THR A 59 30.05 19.36 -2.49
CA THR A 59 30.36 20.79 -2.41
C THR A 59 29.42 21.64 -3.29
N ASP A 60 28.84 21.05 -4.33
CA ASP A 60 27.78 21.62 -5.17
C ASP A 60 26.66 20.58 -5.35
N VAL A 61 25.51 20.83 -4.72
CA VAL A 61 24.35 19.92 -4.79
C VAL A 61 23.64 19.96 -6.14
N ASN A 62 23.83 21.02 -6.94
CA ASN A 62 23.21 21.15 -8.26
C ASN A 62 23.93 20.31 -9.33
N ALA A 63 25.21 19.98 -9.11
CA ALA A 63 26.00 19.13 -9.99
C ALA A 63 25.75 17.61 -9.79
N LEU A 64 24.91 17.22 -8.79
CA LEU A 64 24.67 15.82 -8.48
C LEU A 64 23.66 15.19 -9.44
N ASN A 65 23.97 13.98 -9.89
CA ASN A 65 23.09 13.14 -10.71
C ASN A 65 22.21 12.21 -9.85
N THR A 66 21.27 11.52 -10.51
CA THR A 66 20.30 10.59 -9.92
C THR A 66 20.74 9.12 -10.00
N GLU A 67 22.00 8.85 -10.39
CA GLU A 67 22.53 7.50 -10.54
C GLU A 67 22.61 6.77 -9.20
N LEU A 68 22.11 5.54 -9.16
CA LEU A 68 22.21 4.66 -8.00
C LEU A 68 23.58 3.98 -7.96
N THR A 69 24.45 4.45 -7.08
CA THR A 69 25.81 3.91 -6.91
C THR A 69 25.85 2.82 -5.83
N LYS A 70 26.94 2.02 -5.83
CA LYS A 70 27.20 1.03 -4.76
C LYS A 70 27.23 1.69 -3.36
N GLY A 71 27.76 2.91 -3.26
CA GLY A 71 27.76 3.65 -1.99
C GLY A 71 26.36 3.95 -1.47
N ILE A 72 25.42 4.36 -2.35
CA ILE A 72 24.02 4.63 -1.95
C ILE A 72 23.32 3.32 -1.54
N LYS A 73 23.54 2.21 -2.27
CA LYS A 73 23.03 0.89 -1.88
C LYS A 73 23.53 0.53 -0.46
N ALA A 74 24.80 0.76 -0.17
CA ALA A 74 25.35 0.52 1.17
C ALA A 74 24.72 1.42 2.24
N LEU A 75 24.48 2.71 1.97
CA LEU A 75 23.78 3.62 2.88
C LEU A 75 22.35 3.13 3.15
N ALA A 76 21.63 2.64 2.13
CA ALA A 76 20.29 2.09 2.28
C ALA A 76 20.25 0.88 3.21
N GLN A 77 21.34 0.10 3.29
CA GLN A 77 21.46 -1.09 4.12
C GLN A 77 22.07 -0.82 5.50
N SER A 78 22.34 0.45 5.84
CA SER A 78 22.87 0.80 7.17
C SER A 78 21.96 0.29 8.29
N GLY A 79 22.57 0.03 9.44
CA GLY A 79 21.91 -0.49 10.62
C GLY A 79 20.87 0.45 11.22
N ARG A 80 19.93 -0.12 11.96
CA ARG A 80 18.89 0.68 12.64
C ARG A 80 19.54 1.63 13.66
N GLY A 81 19.25 2.92 13.52
CA GLY A 81 19.77 3.98 14.41
C GLY A 81 21.02 4.68 13.89
N GLU A 82 21.68 4.19 12.85
CA GLU A 82 22.84 4.87 12.24
C GLU A 82 22.44 6.12 11.41
N GLY A 83 21.20 6.19 10.96
CA GLY A 83 20.64 7.36 10.27
C GLY A 83 21.03 7.52 8.80
N HIS A 84 21.94 6.70 8.27
CA HIS A 84 22.41 6.80 6.90
C HIS A 84 21.34 6.44 5.85
N ASP A 85 20.33 5.64 6.21
CA ASP A 85 19.20 5.27 5.36
C ASP A 85 18.07 6.31 5.35
N GLN A 86 18.29 7.51 5.93
CA GLN A 86 17.27 8.56 6.07
C GLN A 86 16.68 9.00 4.72
N PHE A 87 17.48 9.00 3.63
CA PHE A 87 16.99 9.38 2.29
C PHE A 87 15.85 8.49 1.78
N LEU A 88 15.72 7.25 2.27
CA LEU A 88 14.62 6.34 1.92
C LEU A 88 13.26 6.86 2.39
N THR A 89 13.21 7.78 3.36
CA THR A 89 11.96 8.42 3.79
C THR A 89 11.37 9.34 2.73
N GLY A 90 12.20 9.86 1.81
CA GLY A 90 11.78 10.71 0.71
C GLY A 90 11.19 9.94 -0.48
N ILE A 91 11.34 8.61 -0.53
CA ILE A 91 10.76 7.77 -1.58
C ILE A 91 9.38 7.31 -1.11
N ILE A 92 8.35 8.00 -1.56
CA ILE A 92 6.96 7.76 -1.12
C ILE A 92 6.32 6.71 -2.02
N VAL A 93 5.51 5.83 -1.42
CA VAL A 93 4.71 4.83 -2.14
C VAL A 93 3.25 4.97 -1.73
N GLN A 94 2.36 5.05 -2.72
CA GLN A 94 0.91 4.97 -2.53
C GLN A 94 0.38 3.74 -3.25
N PHE A 95 -0.58 3.06 -2.65
CA PHE A 95 -1.16 1.82 -3.19
C PHE A 95 -2.48 1.48 -2.49
N ASP A 96 -3.27 0.63 -3.11
CA ASP A 96 -4.43 0.01 -2.49
C ASP A 96 -4.02 -1.35 -1.92
N LEU A 97 -4.29 -1.58 -0.63
CA LEU A 97 -3.93 -2.80 0.08
C LEU A 97 -5.17 -3.54 0.56
N THR A 98 -5.30 -4.79 0.17
CA THR A 98 -6.37 -5.69 0.64
C THR A 98 -5.82 -6.67 1.66
N PHE A 99 -6.24 -6.50 2.91
CA PHE A 99 -5.86 -7.38 4.02
C PHE A 99 -7.09 -7.89 4.77
N SER A 100 -6.96 -9.04 5.41
CA SER A 100 -7.96 -9.48 6.39
C SER A 100 -7.94 -8.59 7.65
N ASN A 101 -9.05 -8.56 8.37
CA ASN A 101 -9.13 -7.88 9.68
C ASN A 101 -8.00 -8.32 10.61
N LYS A 102 -7.60 -9.60 10.54
CA LYS A 102 -6.48 -10.12 11.32
C LYS A 102 -5.14 -9.45 10.96
N ALA A 103 -4.88 -9.26 9.66
CA ALA A 103 -3.66 -8.63 9.19
C ALA A 103 -3.66 -7.11 9.44
N TRP A 104 -4.83 -6.45 9.33
CA TRP A 104 -4.99 -5.02 9.63
C TRP A 104 -4.63 -4.65 11.05
N VAL A 105 -5.05 -5.42 12.05
CA VAL A 105 -4.66 -5.22 13.47
C VAL A 105 -3.15 -5.25 13.66
N GLU A 106 -2.43 -6.01 12.84
CA GLU A 106 -0.96 -6.03 12.86
C GLU A 106 -0.33 -4.88 12.08
N ALA A 107 -1.02 -4.37 11.04
CA ALA A 107 -0.57 -3.23 10.25
C ALA A 107 -0.58 -1.92 11.04
N GLU A 108 -1.53 -1.74 11.96
CA GLU A 108 -1.64 -0.56 12.84
C GLU A 108 -0.38 -0.27 13.68
N ARG A 109 0.52 -1.23 13.81
CA ARG A 109 1.79 -1.04 14.54
C ARG A 109 2.84 -0.25 13.76
N TYR A 110 2.62 0.02 12.48
CA TYR A 110 3.57 0.70 11.61
C TYR A 110 3.21 2.18 11.47
N HIS A 111 4.01 3.06 12.10
CA HIS A 111 3.74 4.51 12.16
C HIS A 111 3.75 5.24 10.82
N PHE A 112 4.41 4.70 9.81
CA PHE A 112 4.51 5.28 8.45
C PHE A 112 3.89 4.39 7.40
N LEU A 113 2.88 3.61 7.77
CA LEU A 113 1.97 2.89 6.90
C LEU A 113 0.59 3.50 7.15
N ASP A 114 0.34 4.64 6.53
CA ASP A 114 -0.77 5.50 6.88
C ASP A 114 -1.98 5.24 5.97
N PHE A 115 -3.16 5.21 6.57
CA PHE A 115 -4.42 5.12 5.85
C PHE A 115 -4.74 6.44 5.15
N VAL A 116 -5.01 6.38 3.84
CA VAL A 116 -5.63 7.48 3.10
C VAL A 116 -7.15 7.39 3.25
N SER A 117 -7.71 6.20 3.03
CA SER A 117 -9.12 5.86 3.25
C SER A 117 -9.30 4.34 3.21
N SER A 118 -10.41 3.82 3.73
CA SER A 118 -10.68 2.39 3.69
C SER A 118 -12.15 2.06 3.47
N GLN A 119 -12.43 0.85 3.00
CA GLN A 119 -13.76 0.27 3.08
C GLN A 119 -14.20 0.18 4.55
N SER A 120 -15.50 0.30 4.79
CA SER A 120 -16.05 0.27 6.13
C SER A 120 -17.05 -0.88 6.32
N THR A 121 -16.75 -1.79 7.22
CA THR A 121 -17.74 -2.79 7.69
C THR A 121 -18.86 -2.13 8.45
N MET A 122 -18.56 -1.10 9.27
CA MET A 122 -19.55 -0.36 10.07
C MET A 122 -20.72 0.19 9.23
N HIS A 123 -20.48 0.51 7.96
CA HIS A 123 -21.51 1.09 7.09
C HIS A 123 -21.96 0.16 5.97
N ARG A 124 -21.22 -0.89 5.67
CA ARG A 124 -21.40 -1.64 4.41
C ARG A 124 -21.36 -3.16 4.54
N ILE A 125 -21.19 -3.73 5.73
CA ILE A 125 -21.07 -5.18 5.93
C ILE A 125 -22.20 -5.97 5.25
N THR A 126 -23.40 -5.46 5.22
CA THR A 126 -24.58 -6.10 4.60
C THR A 126 -24.69 -5.89 3.08
N LYS A 127 -23.72 -5.23 2.47
CA LYS A 127 -23.67 -4.93 1.02
C LYS A 127 -22.46 -5.56 0.31
N PHE A 128 -21.58 -6.23 1.05
CA PHE A 128 -20.47 -6.96 0.45
C PHE A 128 -20.93 -8.25 -0.20
N GLU A 129 -20.23 -8.62 -1.30
CA GLU A 129 -20.33 -9.94 -1.91
C GLU A 129 -19.59 -10.96 -1.04
N LEU A 130 -20.31 -11.60 -0.11
CA LEU A 130 -19.72 -12.42 0.95
C LEU A 130 -18.99 -13.66 0.42
N ASP A 131 -19.31 -14.16 -0.77
CA ASP A 131 -18.62 -15.30 -1.39
C ASP A 131 -17.13 -14.97 -1.68
N ASN A 132 -16.81 -13.69 -1.90
CA ASN A 132 -15.47 -13.23 -2.25
C ASN A 132 -14.83 -12.35 -1.16
N ALA A 133 -15.54 -12.12 -0.05
CA ALA A 133 -15.12 -11.18 0.99
C ALA A 133 -14.18 -11.80 2.04
N TYR A 134 -13.94 -13.09 1.99
CA TYR A 134 -13.14 -13.80 3.00
C TYR A 134 -11.90 -14.42 2.40
N ASN A 135 -10.83 -14.49 3.19
CA ASN A 135 -9.69 -15.27 2.77
C ASN A 135 -10.01 -16.77 2.79
N LYS A 136 -9.24 -17.55 2.04
CA LYS A 136 -9.47 -19.01 1.85
C LYS A 136 -9.40 -19.87 3.11
N TYR A 137 -9.02 -19.33 4.24
CA TYR A 137 -8.89 -20.05 5.52
C TYR A 137 -10.13 -19.92 6.41
N VAL A 138 -11.09 -19.09 6.02
CA VAL A 138 -12.39 -19.04 6.71
C VAL A 138 -13.20 -20.29 6.32
N ASP A 139 -13.72 -21.00 7.33
CA ASP A 139 -14.56 -22.18 7.09
C ASP A 139 -15.83 -21.77 6.32
N ALA A 140 -16.15 -22.51 5.25
CA ALA A 140 -17.31 -22.21 4.42
C ALA A 140 -18.64 -22.16 5.21
N ARG A 141 -18.77 -22.96 6.29
CA ARG A 141 -19.96 -22.93 7.17
C ARG A 141 -20.11 -21.58 7.86
N ILE A 142 -19.00 -20.91 8.22
CA ILE A 142 -19.04 -19.57 8.81
C ILE A 142 -19.50 -18.56 7.77
N VAL A 143 -19.06 -18.69 6.52
CA VAL A 143 -19.51 -17.82 5.42
C VAL A 143 -21.03 -17.96 5.21
N GLU A 144 -21.55 -19.19 5.22
CA GLU A 144 -23.02 -19.41 5.10
C GLU A 144 -23.79 -18.80 6.28
N ILE A 145 -23.30 -18.96 7.52
CA ILE A 145 -23.91 -18.31 8.70
C ILE A 145 -23.92 -16.77 8.52
N MET A 146 -22.86 -16.20 7.99
CA MET A 146 -22.80 -14.75 7.73
C MET A 146 -23.81 -14.31 6.66
N LYS A 147 -23.98 -15.11 5.59
CA LYS A 147 -24.99 -14.86 4.57
C LYS A 147 -26.41 -14.90 5.15
N GLU A 148 -26.72 -15.90 5.99
CA GLU A 148 -28.01 -16.00 6.69
C GLU A 148 -28.24 -14.76 7.57
N LYS A 149 -27.27 -14.35 8.40
CA LYS A 149 -27.38 -13.16 9.23
C LYS A 149 -27.62 -11.89 8.43
N VAL A 150 -26.92 -11.71 7.30
CA VAL A 150 -27.11 -10.55 6.41
C VAL A 150 -28.51 -10.59 5.77
N LYS A 151 -28.97 -11.77 5.37
CA LYS A 151 -30.32 -11.95 4.82
C LYS A 151 -31.37 -11.58 5.85
N ASP A 152 -31.31 -12.15 7.08
CA ASP A 152 -32.22 -11.86 8.15
C ASP A 152 -32.29 -10.36 8.47
N TYR A 153 -31.14 -9.68 8.52
CA TYR A 153 -31.10 -8.24 8.69
C TYR A 153 -31.82 -7.50 7.56
N ASN A 154 -31.49 -7.85 6.30
CA ASN A 154 -32.11 -7.20 5.13
C ASN A 154 -33.64 -7.43 5.06
N GLU A 155 -34.12 -8.58 5.51
CA GLU A 155 -35.56 -8.84 5.65
C GLU A 155 -36.16 -7.99 6.76
N LEU A 156 -35.51 -7.91 7.93
CA LEU A 156 -35.98 -7.12 9.07
C LEU A 156 -36.11 -5.63 8.77
N ILE A 157 -35.15 -5.04 8.06
CA ILE A 157 -35.21 -3.60 7.72
C ILE A 157 -36.37 -3.25 6.80
N ALA A 158 -36.91 -4.22 6.06
CA ALA A 158 -38.08 -4.04 5.20
C ALA A 158 -39.44 -4.09 5.98
N THR A 159 -39.41 -4.39 7.29
CA THR A 159 -40.57 -4.45 8.14
C THR A 159 -40.75 -3.17 8.97
N ASP A 160 -41.88 -3.10 9.72
CA ASP A 160 -42.17 -2.04 10.70
C ASP A 160 -41.47 -2.26 12.05
N ALA A 161 -40.44 -3.13 12.13
CA ALA A 161 -39.65 -3.35 13.33
C ALA A 161 -39.06 -2.03 13.87
N SER A 162 -38.89 -1.96 15.20
CA SER A 162 -38.34 -0.77 15.84
C SER A 162 -36.91 -0.44 15.41
N ALA A 163 -36.49 0.79 15.63
CA ALA A 163 -35.13 1.21 15.36
C ALA A 163 -34.09 0.43 16.21
N GLU A 164 -34.47 0.11 17.44
CA GLU A 164 -33.64 -0.66 18.37
C GLU A 164 -33.44 -2.09 17.88
N GLU A 165 -34.51 -2.79 17.45
CA GLU A 165 -34.39 -4.15 16.89
C GLU A 165 -33.53 -4.19 15.64
N LYS A 166 -33.69 -3.22 14.73
CA LYS A 166 -32.86 -3.09 13.51
C LYS A 166 -31.40 -2.85 13.87
N ALA A 167 -31.12 -2.00 14.87
CA ALA A 167 -29.74 -1.72 15.31
C ALA A 167 -29.11 -2.95 15.98
N GLU A 168 -29.84 -3.66 16.82
CA GLU A 168 -29.34 -4.89 17.46
C GLU A 168 -29.00 -5.97 16.42
N LYS A 169 -29.89 -6.18 15.46
CA LYS A 169 -29.66 -7.15 14.38
C LYS A 169 -28.46 -6.78 13.51
N TYR A 170 -28.22 -5.48 13.25
CA TYR A 170 -27.03 -5.02 12.56
C TYR A 170 -25.75 -5.31 13.35
N LEU A 171 -25.78 -5.09 14.67
CA LEU A 171 -24.63 -5.41 15.54
C LEU A 171 -24.35 -6.90 15.57
N GLU A 172 -25.37 -7.77 15.55
CA GLU A 172 -25.15 -9.23 15.42
C GLU A 172 -24.37 -9.58 14.15
N VAL A 173 -24.71 -8.98 13.01
CA VAL A 173 -23.97 -9.17 11.75
C VAL A 173 -22.54 -8.68 11.92
N LEU A 174 -22.35 -7.47 12.45
CA LEU A 174 -21.06 -6.83 12.57
C LEU A 174 -20.09 -7.60 13.46
N TYR A 175 -20.55 -8.00 14.66
CA TYR A 175 -19.72 -8.71 15.64
C TYR A 175 -19.55 -10.21 15.37
N SER A 176 -20.41 -10.80 14.52
CA SER A 176 -20.25 -12.18 14.08
C SER A 176 -19.22 -12.34 12.96
N ASN A 177 -18.79 -11.24 12.34
CA ASN A 177 -17.90 -11.27 11.17
C ASN A 177 -16.50 -11.79 11.54
N PRO A 178 -16.03 -12.90 10.92
CA PRO A 178 -14.76 -13.51 11.28
C PRO A 178 -13.56 -12.65 10.87
N ALA A 179 -12.46 -12.82 11.58
CA ALA A 179 -11.22 -12.07 11.36
C ALA A 179 -10.56 -12.27 9.97
N GLY A 180 -11.02 -13.27 9.22
CA GLY A 180 -10.60 -13.51 7.83
C GLY A 180 -11.35 -12.66 6.79
N PHE A 181 -12.30 -11.81 7.20
CA PHE A 181 -12.95 -10.84 6.31
C PHE A 181 -11.93 -9.83 5.78
N GLN A 182 -11.94 -9.62 4.46
CA GLN A 182 -10.98 -8.78 3.76
C GLN A 182 -11.55 -7.39 3.46
N LEU A 183 -10.73 -6.38 3.69
CA LEU A 183 -11.02 -4.98 3.38
C LEU A 183 -9.86 -4.38 2.60
N THR A 184 -10.20 -3.47 1.68
CA THR A 184 -9.21 -2.69 0.94
C THR A 184 -9.12 -1.29 1.51
N ALA A 185 -7.90 -0.81 1.68
CA ALA A 185 -7.58 0.56 2.04
C ALA A 185 -6.55 1.17 1.10
N GLY A 186 -6.74 2.43 0.75
CA GLY A 186 -5.71 3.25 0.15
C GLY A 186 -4.67 3.61 1.21
N MET A 187 -3.40 3.32 0.93
CA MET A 187 -2.29 3.47 1.85
C MET A 187 -1.23 4.42 1.29
N THR A 188 -0.51 5.07 2.20
CA THR A 188 0.74 5.77 1.87
C THR A 188 1.85 5.32 2.81
N THR A 189 3.07 5.18 2.27
CA THR A 189 4.25 4.77 3.03
C THR A 189 5.52 5.29 2.36
N ASN A 190 6.69 4.87 2.85
CA ASN A 190 7.99 5.16 2.24
C ASN A 190 8.91 3.93 2.26
N TYR A 191 9.99 3.99 1.48
CA TYR A 191 10.95 2.87 1.37
C TYR A 191 11.59 2.50 2.70
N ARG A 192 11.82 3.45 3.59
CA ARG A 192 12.39 3.17 4.92
C ARG A 192 11.44 2.33 5.77
N GLN A 193 10.14 2.65 5.74
CA GLN A 193 9.12 1.84 6.42
C GLN A 193 8.97 0.47 5.77
N LEU A 194 8.97 0.39 4.43
CA LEU A 194 8.92 -0.88 3.71
C LEU A 194 10.13 -1.78 4.05
N LYS A 195 11.34 -1.20 4.21
CA LYS A 195 12.53 -1.92 4.69
C LYS A 195 12.27 -2.56 6.07
N THR A 196 11.65 -1.82 6.98
CA THR A 196 11.29 -2.34 8.32
C THR A 196 10.26 -3.46 8.21
N ILE A 197 9.22 -3.28 7.41
CA ILE A 197 8.16 -4.28 7.19
C ILE A 197 8.75 -5.54 6.56
N TYR A 198 9.54 -5.42 5.51
CA TYR A 198 10.17 -6.55 4.82
C TYR A 198 11.02 -7.40 5.78
N ALA A 199 11.90 -6.74 6.56
CA ALA A 199 12.74 -7.43 7.52
C ALA A 199 11.94 -8.22 8.57
N GLN A 200 10.78 -7.70 9.01
CA GLN A 200 9.94 -8.28 10.05
C GLN A 200 8.92 -9.31 9.51
N ARG A 201 8.45 -9.16 8.27
CA ARG A 201 7.26 -9.85 7.76
C ARG A 201 7.53 -10.85 6.64
N ARG A 202 8.69 -10.87 6.00
CA ARG A 202 9.00 -11.79 4.89
C ARG A 202 8.81 -13.28 5.24
N ASN A 203 8.98 -13.64 6.51
CA ASN A 203 8.77 -15.01 7.01
C ASN A 203 7.56 -15.12 7.96
N HIS A 204 6.60 -14.19 7.87
CA HIS A 204 5.48 -14.13 8.79
C HIS A 204 4.51 -15.31 8.60
N ARG A 205 3.78 -15.70 9.67
CA ARG A 205 2.78 -16.78 9.61
C ARG A 205 1.62 -16.48 8.67
N LEU A 206 1.11 -15.24 8.70
CA LEU A 206 0.02 -14.82 7.82
C LEU A 206 0.55 -14.73 6.39
N PRO A 207 -0.07 -15.44 5.43
CA PRO A 207 0.37 -15.43 4.03
C PRO A 207 0.25 -14.04 3.39
N GLU A 208 -0.71 -13.24 3.80
CA GLU A 208 -0.91 -11.86 3.33
C GLU A 208 0.34 -10.99 3.50
N TRP A 209 1.02 -11.09 4.66
CA TRP A 209 2.28 -10.39 4.88
C TRP A 209 3.42 -10.91 3.98
N ARG A 210 3.47 -12.20 3.74
CA ARG A 210 4.48 -12.75 2.82
C ARG A 210 4.22 -12.30 1.38
N GLU A 211 2.96 -12.33 0.95
CA GLU A 211 2.55 -11.83 -0.37
C GLU A 211 2.87 -10.34 -0.53
N PHE A 212 2.61 -9.54 0.49
CA PHE A 212 3.00 -8.13 0.53
C PHE A 212 4.53 -7.96 0.43
N CYS A 213 5.32 -8.81 1.10
CA CYS A 213 6.78 -8.76 0.99
C CYS A 213 7.29 -9.20 -0.40
N GLU A 214 6.62 -10.14 -1.07
CA GLU A 214 6.93 -10.47 -2.46
C GLU A 214 6.63 -9.29 -3.41
N TRP A 215 5.52 -8.59 -3.18
CA TRP A 215 5.24 -7.36 -3.92
C TRP A 215 6.32 -6.28 -3.70
N ILE A 216 6.83 -6.10 -2.49
CA ILE A 216 7.93 -5.15 -2.22
C ILE A 216 9.13 -5.39 -3.15
N LYS A 217 9.44 -6.64 -3.48
CA LYS A 217 10.55 -6.98 -4.40
C LYS A 217 10.33 -6.50 -5.84
N THR A 218 9.09 -6.20 -6.22
CA THR A 218 8.75 -5.70 -7.57
C THR A 218 8.88 -4.18 -7.68
N LEU A 219 9.10 -3.48 -6.58
CA LEU A 219 9.26 -2.02 -6.59
C LEU A 219 10.57 -1.61 -7.28
N PRO A 220 10.58 -0.44 -7.95
CA PRO A 220 11.80 0.10 -8.54
C PRO A 220 12.92 0.23 -7.50
N HIS A 221 14.11 -0.26 -7.83
CA HIS A 221 15.23 -0.28 -6.89
C HIS A 221 14.91 -0.95 -5.54
N SER A 222 14.18 -2.07 -5.58
CA SER A 222 13.80 -2.82 -4.38
C SER A 222 15.00 -3.31 -3.56
N GLU A 223 16.20 -3.39 -4.16
CA GLU A 223 17.44 -3.65 -3.46
C GLU A 223 17.75 -2.62 -2.36
N LEU A 224 17.22 -1.39 -2.46
CA LEU A 224 17.30 -0.38 -1.40
C LEU A 224 16.49 -0.77 -0.16
N ILE A 225 15.46 -1.61 -0.34
CA ILE A 225 14.58 -2.10 0.73
C ILE A 225 15.08 -3.46 1.23
N THR A 226 15.28 -4.40 0.31
CA THR A 226 15.52 -5.82 0.62
C THR A 226 16.96 -6.13 0.96
N GLY A 227 17.91 -5.36 0.43
CA GLY A 227 19.33 -5.64 0.45
C GLY A 227 19.77 -6.75 -0.52
N GLU A 228 18.83 -7.29 -1.30
CA GLU A 228 19.08 -8.34 -2.29
C GLU A 228 19.36 -7.66 -3.65
N ASP A 229 20.49 -7.93 -4.29
CA ASP A 229 20.71 -7.46 -5.67
C ASP A 229 19.70 -8.18 -6.58
N VAL A 230 18.79 -7.40 -7.14
CA VAL A 230 17.90 -7.87 -8.21
C VAL A 230 18.74 -7.82 -9.49
N GLY A 231 19.19 -9.00 -9.94
CA GLY A 231 20.04 -9.15 -11.13
C GLY A 231 19.34 -8.75 -12.43
#